data_3c9ca6edf8162a060c8461841e8f97ab
#
_entry.id   3c9ca6edf8162a060c8461841e8f97ab
#
_cell.length_a   1.000
_cell.length_b   1.000
_cell.length_c   1.000
_cell.angle_alpha   90.00
_cell.angle_beta   90.00
_cell.angle_gamma   90.00
#
_symmetry.space_group_name_H-M   'P 1'
#
loop_
_entity.id
_entity.type
_entity.pdbx_description
1 polymer ?
#
loop_
_entity_poly.entity_id
_entity_poly.type
_entity_poly.pdbx_seq_one_letter_code
_entity_poly.pdbx_strand_id
1 'polypeptide(L)'
;MYSWKIDLRKRSILIGALILTALFVTACTTQEGKSDSQGTAKIADMKGAELDTIMNDKAEQEQYLVIDVREKYEYEAGHVRYAINISLNNIESRLSDIADLKDKNIIVICRSGRRSRAAAKILQKNGFKKLFNADGVSTYSYKSLTNIANVRGKQMQELVNTGNYSVVDAREPADYAVSHLKGAISGNADTV
;
A
#
# COMPACT_ATOMS: atom_id res chain seq x y z
N MET A 1 17.73 28.51 6.26
CA MET A 1 17.81 29.42 5.13
C MET A 1 18.91 28.92 4.21
N TYR A 2 18.63 27.96 3.32
CA TYR A 2 19.58 27.42 2.36
C TYR A 2 19.13 27.78 0.96
N SER A 3 19.94 28.66 0.32
CA SER A 3 19.75 29.14 -1.04
C SER A 3 20.45 28.17 -2.01
N TRP A 4 19.69 27.60 -2.96
CA TRP A 4 20.25 26.87 -4.09
C TRP A 4 20.35 27.79 -5.29
N LYS A 5 21.56 28.15 -5.70
CA LYS A 5 21.84 28.85 -6.96
C LYS A 5 22.05 27.81 -8.06
N ILE A 6 21.20 27.86 -9.08
CA ILE A 6 21.38 27.08 -10.31
C ILE A 6 22.17 27.95 -11.29
N ASP A 7 23.38 27.49 -11.66
CA ASP A 7 24.24 28.13 -12.66
C ASP A 7 23.95 27.55 -14.05
N LEU A 8 23.30 28.36 -14.87
CA LEU A 8 22.98 28.05 -16.27
C LEU A 8 24.11 28.57 -17.17
N ARG A 9 25.17 27.80 -17.37
CA ARG A 9 26.17 28.08 -18.40
C ARG A 9 25.79 27.47 -19.73
N LYS A 10 25.48 28.38 -20.66
CA LYS A 10 25.28 28.17 -22.09
C LYS A 10 26.38 27.29 -22.72
N ARG A 11 25.98 26.31 -23.48
CA ARG A 11 26.84 25.76 -24.56
C ARG A 11 26.11 25.88 -25.88
N SER A 12 26.55 26.83 -26.65
CA SER A 12 26.27 26.97 -28.07
C SER A 12 26.97 25.86 -28.84
N ILE A 13 26.27 25.11 -29.67
CA ILE A 13 26.87 24.22 -30.66
C ILE A 13 26.38 24.66 -32.04
N LEU A 14 27.37 24.91 -32.85
CA LEU A 14 27.29 25.42 -34.23
C LEU A 14 26.57 24.41 -35.16
N ILE A 15 25.77 24.98 -36.03
CA ILE A 15 25.10 24.36 -37.17
C ILE A 15 26.13 24.09 -38.28
N GLY A 16 26.30 22.82 -38.63
CA GLY A 16 26.97 22.41 -39.86
C GLY A 16 25.95 21.79 -40.80
N ALA A 17 25.58 22.50 -41.82
CA ALA A 17 24.75 22.01 -42.91
C ALA A 17 25.57 21.09 -43.82
N LEU A 18 25.13 19.88 -44.02
CA LEU A 18 25.59 19.05 -45.15
C LEU A 18 24.37 18.44 -45.83
N ILE A 19 24.06 18.97 -47.00
CA ILE A 19 23.04 18.42 -47.91
C ILE A 19 23.64 17.18 -48.58
N LEU A 20 23.05 16.03 -48.40
CA LEU A 20 23.32 14.85 -49.23
C LEU A 20 21.99 14.21 -49.67
N THR A 21 21.72 14.35 -50.96
CA THR A 21 20.59 13.73 -51.66
C THR A 21 20.81 12.21 -51.71
N ALA A 22 19.87 11.43 -51.22
CA ALA A 22 19.81 10.00 -51.46
C ALA A 22 18.37 9.50 -51.62
N LEU A 23 18.10 9.01 -52.79
CA LEU A 23 17.11 8.10 -53.33
C LEU A 23 16.08 7.47 -52.37
N PHE A 24 14.80 7.74 -52.67
CA PHE A 24 13.65 7.00 -52.18
C PHE A 24 13.72 5.52 -52.62
N VAL A 25 13.93 4.63 -51.68
CA VAL A 25 13.56 3.21 -51.82
C VAL A 25 12.37 3.02 -50.89
N THR A 26 11.20 2.86 -51.48
CA THR A 26 9.95 2.50 -50.78
C THR A 26 10.06 1.05 -50.33
N ALA A 27 10.57 0.81 -49.16
CA ALA A 27 10.41 -0.47 -48.46
C ALA A 27 9.16 -0.36 -47.57
N CYS A 28 8.13 -1.09 -47.98
CA CYS A 28 6.96 -1.36 -47.14
C CYS A 28 7.41 -2.22 -45.95
N THR A 29 7.85 -1.60 -44.87
CA THR A 29 7.99 -2.29 -43.57
C THR A 29 6.64 -2.24 -42.91
N THR A 30 5.98 -3.39 -42.83
CA THR A 30 4.91 -3.64 -41.85
C THR A 30 5.42 -3.25 -40.49
N GLN A 31 4.91 -2.13 -39.95
CA GLN A 31 5.06 -1.81 -38.55
C GLN A 31 4.28 -2.88 -37.76
N GLU A 32 5.02 -3.87 -37.28
CA GLU A 32 4.54 -4.65 -36.14
C GLU A 32 4.33 -3.66 -34.99
N GLY A 33 3.05 -3.45 -34.66
CA GLY A 33 2.65 -2.66 -33.50
C GLY A 33 3.33 -3.23 -32.29
N LYS A 34 4.32 -2.49 -31.78
CA LYS A 34 4.86 -2.71 -30.45
C LYS A 34 3.72 -2.45 -29.49
N SER A 35 2.98 -3.50 -29.15
CA SER A 35 2.09 -3.54 -28.02
C SER A 35 2.96 -3.17 -26.82
N ASP A 36 2.77 -1.95 -26.29
CA ASP A 36 3.21 -1.59 -24.96
C ASP A 36 2.48 -2.54 -23.99
N SER A 37 3.09 -3.68 -23.75
CA SER A 37 2.76 -4.50 -22.59
C SER A 37 3.21 -3.71 -21.35
N GLN A 38 2.36 -2.81 -20.88
CA GLN A 38 2.38 -2.43 -19.47
C GLN A 38 2.28 -3.74 -18.71
N GLY A 39 3.41 -4.19 -18.17
CA GLY A 39 3.50 -5.44 -17.44
C GLY A 39 2.50 -5.38 -16.29
N THR A 40 1.39 -6.10 -16.46
CA THR A 40 0.39 -6.19 -15.39
C THR A 40 1.08 -6.74 -14.16
N ALA A 41 1.04 -6.00 -13.06
CA ALA A 41 1.64 -6.38 -11.80
C ALA A 41 1.25 -7.83 -11.48
N LYS A 42 2.23 -8.70 -11.24
CA LYS A 42 1.94 -10.11 -10.92
C LYS A 42 1.44 -10.22 -9.48
N ILE A 43 0.31 -10.88 -9.25
CA ILE A 43 -0.13 -11.26 -7.91
C ILE A 43 0.63 -12.52 -7.53
N ALA A 44 1.53 -12.42 -6.55
CA ALA A 44 2.28 -13.55 -6.02
C ALA A 44 1.49 -14.27 -4.92
N ASP A 45 1.68 -15.58 -4.78
CA ASP A 45 1.19 -16.31 -3.62
C ASP A 45 2.21 -16.21 -2.50
N MET A 46 1.74 -16.02 -1.27
CA MET A 46 2.54 -15.95 -0.04
C MET A 46 2.12 -17.04 0.94
N LYS A 47 3.08 -17.75 1.48
CA LYS A 47 2.81 -18.76 2.50
C LYS A 47 2.51 -18.12 3.85
N GLY A 48 1.62 -18.75 4.63
CA GLY A 48 1.28 -18.27 5.95
C GLY A 48 2.47 -18.17 6.90
N ALA A 49 3.43 -19.09 6.80
CA ALA A 49 4.67 -19.04 7.57
C ALA A 49 5.55 -17.82 7.22
N GLU A 50 5.58 -17.43 5.95
CA GLU A 50 6.27 -16.24 5.50
C GLU A 50 5.61 -14.99 6.07
N LEU A 51 4.27 -14.90 6.01
CA LEU A 51 3.54 -13.78 6.60
C LEU A 51 3.75 -13.70 8.12
N ASP A 52 3.74 -14.83 8.84
CA ASP A 52 4.06 -14.83 10.27
C ASP A 52 5.46 -14.32 10.58
N THR A 53 6.44 -14.67 9.74
CA THR A 53 7.82 -14.17 9.88
C THR A 53 7.87 -12.66 9.72
N ILE A 54 7.25 -12.12 8.66
CA ILE A 54 7.15 -10.69 8.39
C ILE A 54 6.51 -9.96 9.58
N MET A 55 5.39 -10.48 10.10
CA MET A 55 4.65 -9.82 11.20
C MET A 55 5.37 -9.87 12.55
N ASN A 56 6.39 -10.68 12.71
CA ASN A 56 7.22 -10.75 13.92
C ASN A 56 8.51 -9.93 13.81
N ASP A 57 8.86 -9.43 12.64
CA ASP A 57 9.98 -8.52 12.42
C ASP A 57 9.46 -7.09 12.18
N LYS A 58 9.79 -6.17 13.08
CA LYS A 58 9.30 -4.79 13.01
C LYS A 58 9.76 -4.05 11.75
N ALA A 59 11.00 -4.25 11.33
CA ALA A 59 11.55 -3.59 10.14
C ALA A 59 10.91 -4.13 8.84
N GLU A 60 10.71 -5.44 8.77
CA GLU A 60 10.02 -6.07 7.64
C GLU A 60 8.55 -5.70 7.61
N GLN A 61 7.83 -5.75 8.75
CA GLN A 61 6.41 -5.44 8.86
C GLN A 61 6.09 -4.03 8.33
N GLU A 62 6.94 -3.05 8.57
CA GLU A 62 6.76 -1.66 8.09
C GLU A 62 6.82 -1.54 6.54
N GLN A 63 7.39 -2.52 5.84
CA GLN A 63 7.45 -2.56 4.37
C GLN A 63 6.11 -2.99 3.73
N TYR A 64 5.20 -3.54 4.52
CA TYR A 64 3.96 -4.15 4.04
C TYR A 64 2.71 -3.46 4.60
N LEU A 65 1.65 -3.45 3.81
CA LEU A 65 0.30 -3.27 4.30
C LEU A 65 -0.43 -4.61 4.19
N VAL A 66 -0.97 -5.12 5.29
CA VAL A 66 -1.84 -6.30 5.28
C VAL A 66 -3.30 -5.87 5.26
N ILE A 67 -4.07 -6.37 4.30
CA ILE A 67 -5.51 -6.10 4.17
C ILE A 67 -6.27 -7.40 4.36
N ASP A 68 -7.03 -7.51 5.45
CA ASP A 68 -7.99 -8.58 5.64
C ASP A 68 -9.31 -8.22 4.97
N VAL A 69 -9.67 -8.99 3.94
CA VAL A 69 -10.87 -8.72 3.14
C VAL A 69 -12.08 -9.57 3.56
N ARG A 70 -12.04 -10.11 4.76
CA ARG A 70 -13.20 -10.78 5.38
C ARG A 70 -14.22 -9.73 5.86
N GLU A 71 -15.40 -10.21 6.22
CA GLU A 71 -16.38 -9.35 6.88
C GLU A 71 -15.87 -8.89 8.25
N LYS A 72 -16.39 -7.75 8.71
CA LYS A 72 -15.96 -7.10 9.96
C LYS A 72 -16.00 -8.06 11.16
N TYR A 73 -17.08 -8.82 11.31
CA TYR A 73 -17.22 -9.77 12.43
C TYR A 73 -16.21 -10.93 12.37
N GLU A 74 -15.81 -11.37 11.14
CA GLU A 74 -14.76 -12.39 10.98
C GLU A 74 -13.39 -11.85 11.40
N TYR A 75 -13.12 -10.58 11.06
CA TYR A 75 -11.89 -9.87 11.42
C TYR A 75 -11.81 -9.63 12.94
N GLU A 76 -12.88 -9.17 13.56
CA GLU A 76 -12.95 -8.90 15.01
C GLU A 76 -12.80 -10.18 15.85
N ALA A 77 -13.24 -11.32 15.34
CA ALA A 77 -13.06 -12.64 15.99
C ALA A 77 -11.58 -13.10 16.02
N GLY A 78 -10.72 -12.48 15.22
CA GLY A 78 -9.28 -12.75 15.18
C GLY A 78 -8.73 -12.53 13.76
N HIS A 79 -7.64 -11.80 13.67
CA HIS A 79 -6.97 -11.44 12.41
C HIS A 79 -5.45 -11.41 12.59
N VAL A 80 -4.73 -11.41 11.48
CA VAL A 80 -3.27 -11.28 11.49
C VAL A 80 -2.89 -9.90 12.03
N ARG A 81 -1.93 -9.85 12.93
CA ARG A 81 -1.44 -8.61 13.55
C ARG A 81 -1.11 -7.57 12.47
N TYR A 82 -1.39 -6.30 12.76
CA TYR A 82 -1.22 -5.15 11.87
C TYR A 82 -2.09 -5.14 10.61
N ALA A 83 -2.93 -6.16 10.37
CA ALA A 83 -3.88 -6.10 9.29
C ALA A 83 -4.93 -5.00 9.52
N ILE A 84 -5.31 -4.30 8.45
CA ILE A 84 -6.52 -3.46 8.44
C ILE A 84 -7.67 -4.24 7.81
N ASN A 85 -8.90 -3.91 8.18
CA ASN A 85 -10.07 -4.54 7.56
C ASN A 85 -10.68 -3.65 6.47
N ILE A 86 -10.71 -4.18 5.25
CA ILE A 86 -11.52 -3.64 4.14
C ILE A 86 -12.17 -4.83 3.46
N SER A 87 -13.44 -5.11 3.77
CA SER A 87 -14.11 -6.28 3.19
C SER A 87 -14.12 -6.26 1.66
N LEU A 88 -14.16 -7.43 1.02
CA LEU A 88 -14.17 -7.54 -0.44
C LEU A 88 -15.27 -6.69 -1.07
N ASN A 89 -16.43 -6.62 -0.42
CA ASN A 89 -17.58 -5.86 -0.92
C ASN A 89 -17.35 -4.34 -0.91
N ASN A 90 -16.42 -3.86 -0.05
CA ASN A 90 -16.15 -2.43 0.14
C ASN A 90 -14.81 -1.99 -0.48
N ILE A 91 -14.01 -2.89 -1.05
CA ILE A 91 -12.64 -2.56 -1.46
C ILE A 91 -12.59 -1.49 -2.55
N GLU A 92 -13.52 -1.54 -3.52
CA GLU A 92 -13.57 -0.57 -4.62
C GLU A 92 -13.92 0.84 -4.13
N SER A 93 -14.90 0.97 -3.23
CA SER A 93 -15.32 2.26 -2.67
C SER A 93 -14.29 2.84 -1.70
N ARG A 94 -13.36 2.02 -1.19
CA ARG A 94 -12.33 2.41 -0.22
C ARG A 94 -10.91 2.47 -0.79
N LEU A 95 -10.76 2.43 -2.10
CA LEU A 95 -9.44 2.57 -2.75
C LEU A 95 -8.74 3.89 -2.40
N SER A 96 -9.52 4.96 -2.19
CA SER A 96 -8.98 6.25 -1.76
C SER A 96 -8.26 6.20 -0.41
N ASP A 97 -8.63 5.27 0.48
CA ASP A 97 -8.04 5.14 1.82
C ASP A 97 -6.61 4.58 1.80
N ILE A 98 -6.22 3.98 0.67
CA ILE A 98 -4.92 3.33 0.45
C ILE A 98 -4.24 3.80 -0.84
N ALA A 99 -4.71 4.89 -1.45
CA ALA A 99 -4.22 5.35 -2.75
C ALA A 99 -2.75 5.79 -2.72
N ASP A 100 -2.27 6.25 -1.58
CA ASP A 100 -0.88 6.63 -1.29
C ASP A 100 0.08 5.43 -1.23
N LEU A 101 -0.44 4.20 -1.21
CA LEU A 101 0.33 2.97 -1.00
C LEU A 101 0.47 2.11 -2.27
N LYS A 102 0.21 2.66 -3.47
CA LYS A 102 0.24 1.90 -4.72
C LYS A 102 1.59 1.24 -5.03
N ASP A 103 2.67 1.82 -4.55
CA ASP A 103 4.03 1.30 -4.73
C ASP A 103 4.52 0.44 -3.54
N LYS A 104 3.74 0.36 -2.46
CA LYS A 104 4.03 -0.47 -1.29
C LYS A 104 3.73 -1.95 -1.54
N ASN A 105 4.33 -2.82 -0.74
CA ASN A 105 3.97 -4.23 -0.74
C ASN A 105 2.60 -4.41 -0.06
N ILE A 106 1.62 -4.95 -0.77
CA ILE A 106 0.26 -5.18 -0.25
C ILE A 106 0.01 -6.67 -0.14
N ILE A 107 -0.20 -7.14 1.07
CA ILE A 107 -0.60 -8.51 1.35
C ILE A 107 -2.12 -8.52 1.56
N VAL A 108 -2.83 -9.35 0.81
CA VAL A 108 -4.27 -9.51 0.94
C VAL A 108 -4.56 -10.89 1.53
N ILE A 109 -5.35 -10.94 2.60
CA ILE A 109 -5.70 -12.17 3.29
C ILE A 109 -7.22 -12.32 3.43
N CYS A 110 -7.70 -13.55 3.45
CA CYS A 110 -9.09 -13.88 3.79
C CYS A 110 -9.17 -15.24 4.50
N ARG A 111 -10.36 -15.88 4.48
CA ARG A 111 -10.53 -17.19 5.10
C ARG A 111 -9.71 -18.30 4.40
N SER A 112 -9.75 -18.39 3.04
CA SER A 112 -9.22 -19.51 2.26
C SER A 112 -8.42 -19.10 1.01
N GLY A 113 -8.04 -17.83 0.85
CA GLY A 113 -7.31 -17.32 -0.31
C GLY A 113 -8.20 -16.87 -1.50
N ARG A 114 -9.48 -17.27 -1.56
CA ARG A 114 -10.37 -16.98 -2.70
C ARG A 114 -10.79 -15.49 -2.74
N ARG A 115 -11.33 -14.95 -1.64
CA ARG A 115 -11.75 -13.54 -1.54
C ARG A 115 -10.54 -12.60 -1.68
N SER A 116 -9.41 -12.94 -1.07
CA SER A 116 -8.18 -12.15 -1.14
C SER A 116 -7.60 -12.10 -2.55
N ARG A 117 -7.67 -13.20 -3.31
CA ARG A 117 -7.26 -13.19 -4.73
C ARG A 117 -8.18 -12.31 -5.59
N ALA A 118 -9.49 -12.30 -5.33
CA ALA A 118 -10.42 -11.42 -6.01
C ALA A 118 -10.12 -9.94 -5.70
N ALA A 119 -9.90 -9.62 -4.43
CA ALA A 119 -9.51 -8.27 -4.00
C ALA A 119 -8.16 -7.83 -4.58
N ALA A 120 -7.15 -8.70 -4.62
CA ALA A 120 -5.87 -8.42 -5.24
C ALA A 120 -6.01 -8.08 -6.74
N LYS A 121 -6.92 -8.74 -7.47
CA LYS A 121 -7.22 -8.39 -8.88
C LYS A 121 -7.86 -7.01 -9.00
N ILE A 122 -8.72 -6.60 -8.06
CA ILE A 122 -9.28 -5.25 -8.03
C ILE A 122 -8.18 -4.23 -7.80
N LEU A 123 -7.31 -4.46 -6.81
CA LEU A 123 -6.17 -3.59 -6.52
C LEU A 123 -5.22 -3.48 -7.73
N GLN A 124 -4.91 -4.60 -8.40
CA GLN A 124 -4.10 -4.65 -9.60
C GLN A 124 -4.66 -3.74 -10.70
N LYS A 125 -5.96 -3.86 -11.00
CA LYS A 125 -6.64 -3.02 -12.00
C LYS A 125 -6.61 -1.52 -11.65
N ASN A 126 -6.47 -1.19 -10.35
CA ASN A 126 -6.40 0.17 -9.84
C ASN A 126 -4.96 0.67 -9.60
N GLY A 127 -3.96 -0.02 -10.18
CA GLY A 127 -2.58 0.45 -10.26
C GLY A 127 -1.70 0.10 -9.06
N PHE A 128 -2.12 -0.81 -8.18
CA PHE A 128 -1.25 -1.37 -7.14
C PHE A 128 -0.30 -2.38 -7.77
N LYS A 129 1.01 -2.27 -7.49
CA LYS A 129 2.06 -2.95 -8.27
C LYS A 129 2.60 -4.21 -7.60
N LYS A 130 2.66 -4.24 -6.28
CA LYS A 130 3.31 -5.30 -5.48
C LYS A 130 2.25 -6.00 -4.62
N LEU A 131 1.63 -7.04 -5.17
CA LEU A 131 0.47 -7.70 -4.60
C LEU A 131 0.77 -9.14 -4.22
N PHE A 132 0.38 -9.52 -3.01
CA PHE A 132 0.53 -10.87 -2.47
C PHE A 132 -0.82 -11.39 -2.00
N ASN A 133 -1.14 -12.64 -2.36
CA ASN A 133 -2.30 -13.37 -1.86
C ASN A 133 -1.81 -14.37 -0.83
N ALA A 134 -2.04 -14.09 0.45
CA ALA A 134 -1.57 -14.96 1.52
C ALA A 134 -2.47 -16.20 1.71
N ASP A 135 -1.92 -17.28 2.28
CA ASP A 135 -2.68 -18.41 2.77
C ASP A 135 -3.79 -17.91 3.73
N GLY A 136 -4.98 -18.47 3.63
CA GLY A 136 -6.13 -18.03 4.42
C GLY A 136 -6.06 -18.47 5.88
N VAL A 137 -6.75 -17.77 6.77
CA VAL A 137 -6.78 -18.07 8.22
C VAL A 137 -7.39 -19.43 8.56
N SER A 138 -8.11 -20.09 7.62
CA SER A 138 -8.58 -21.46 7.78
C SER A 138 -7.65 -22.50 7.15
N THR A 139 -6.64 -22.08 6.40
CA THR A 139 -5.70 -22.98 5.69
C THR A 139 -4.31 -22.98 6.32
N TYR A 140 -4.03 -22.00 7.17
CA TYR A 140 -2.81 -21.92 7.95
C TYR A 140 -3.10 -21.38 9.35
N SER A 141 -2.47 -21.97 10.37
CA SER A 141 -2.60 -21.57 11.78
C SER A 141 -1.61 -20.46 12.10
N TYR A 142 -2.03 -19.22 11.93
CA TYR A 142 -1.20 -18.03 12.19
C TYR A 142 -0.85 -17.91 13.67
N LYS A 143 0.42 -17.72 13.98
CA LYS A 143 0.92 -17.39 15.33
C LYS A 143 0.75 -15.91 15.67
N SER A 144 0.62 -15.07 14.65
CA SER A 144 0.46 -13.61 14.75
C SER A 144 -1.00 -13.17 14.85
N LEU A 145 -1.94 -14.05 15.20
CA LEU A 145 -3.35 -13.67 15.38
C LEU A 145 -3.54 -12.75 16.59
N THR A 146 -4.40 -11.76 16.40
CA THR A 146 -4.83 -10.79 17.43
C THR A 146 -6.28 -10.39 17.19
N ASN A 147 -6.91 -9.78 18.20
CA ASN A 147 -8.21 -9.11 18.09
C ASN A 147 -8.08 -7.58 18.29
N ILE A 148 -6.86 -7.07 18.32
CA ILE A 148 -6.59 -5.62 18.41
C ILE A 148 -6.67 -5.03 17.00
N ALA A 149 -7.75 -4.31 16.71
CA ALA A 149 -7.99 -3.72 15.40
C ALA A 149 -7.01 -2.59 15.07
N ASN A 150 -6.51 -2.59 13.84
CA ASN A 150 -5.70 -1.51 13.29
C ASN A 150 -6.55 -0.65 12.36
N VAL A 151 -6.45 0.66 12.47
CA VAL A 151 -7.19 1.62 11.67
C VAL A 151 -6.26 2.65 11.05
N ARG A 152 -6.61 3.15 9.87
CA ARG A 152 -5.88 4.25 9.22
C ARG A 152 -6.53 5.61 9.52
N GLY A 153 -5.81 6.69 9.25
CA GLY A 153 -6.16 8.04 9.65
C GLY A 153 -7.61 8.46 9.40
N LYS A 154 -8.17 8.20 8.21
CA LYS A 154 -9.58 8.52 7.92
C LYS A 154 -10.55 7.72 8.80
N GLN A 155 -10.32 6.42 8.95
CA GLN A 155 -11.12 5.56 9.80
C GLN A 155 -10.96 5.94 11.29
N MET A 156 -9.76 6.32 11.72
CA MET A 156 -9.52 6.85 13.06
C MET A 156 -10.35 8.12 13.29
N GLN A 157 -10.36 9.06 12.35
CA GLN A 157 -11.15 10.28 12.46
C GLN A 157 -12.66 9.99 12.55
N GLU A 158 -13.16 9.02 11.79
CA GLU A 158 -14.55 8.57 11.85
C GLU A 158 -14.87 8.02 13.26
N LEU A 159 -14.01 7.17 13.82
CA LEU A 159 -14.18 6.60 15.17
C LEU A 159 -14.16 7.69 16.25
N VAL A 160 -13.23 8.62 16.17
CA VAL A 160 -13.13 9.76 17.12
C VAL A 160 -14.41 10.60 17.08
N ASN A 161 -14.96 10.85 15.91
CA ASN A 161 -16.17 11.65 15.74
C ASN A 161 -17.42 11.00 16.37
N THR A 162 -17.41 9.67 16.61
CA THR A 162 -18.52 8.99 17.29
C THR A 162 -18.60 9.33 18.78
N GLY A 163 -17.52 9.80 19.38
CA GLY A 163 -17.42 10.06 20.84
C GLY A 163 -17.40 8.81 21.72
N ASN A 164 -17.39 7.61 21.13
CA ASN A 164 -17.45 6.34 21.85
C ASN A 164 -16.07 5.77 22.23
N TYR A 165 -15.00 6.49 21.93
CA TYR A 165 -13.62 6.01 22.12
C TYR A 165 -12.79 7.04 22.86
N SER A 166 -12.02 6.59 23.85
CA SER A 166 -10.91 7.36 24.39
C SER A 166 -9.70 7.21 23.49
N VAL A 167 -9.08 8.32 23.14
CA VAL A 167 -7.88 8.33 22.28
C VAL A 167 -6.67 8.64 23.14
N VAL A 168 -5.68 7.76 23.11
CA VAL A 168 -4.38 7.98 23.75
C VAL A 168 -3.34 8.17 22.67
N ASP A 169 -2.65 9.29 22.69
CA ASP A 169 -1.47 9.54 21.86
C ASP A 169 -0.23 9.04 22.60
N ALA A 170 0.30 7.92 22.14
CA ALA A 170 1.42 7.23 22.78
C ALA A 170 2.80 7.74 22.30
N ARG A 171 2.84 8.84 21.54
CA ARG A 171 4.09 9.49 21.13
C ARG A 171 4.74 10.20 22.32
N GLU A 172 5.99 10.63 22.11
CA GLU A 172 6.67 11.46 23.12
C GLU A 172 5.89 12.75 23.39
N PRO A 173 5.90 13.26 24.66
CA PRO A 173 5.18 14.48 25.03
C PRO A 173 5.50 15.68 24.15
N ALA A 174 6.72 15.77 23.63
CA ALA A 174 7.13 16.83 22.71
C ALA A 174 6.38 16.78 21.39
N ASP A 175 6.16 15.57 20.82
CA ASP A 175 5.42 15.38 19.57
C ASP A 175 3.92 15.65 19.77
N TYR A 176 3.37 15.21 20.92
CA TYR A 176 2.00 15.53 21.31
C TYR A 176 1.77 17.04 21.39
N ALA A 177 2.71 17.79 21.99
CA ALA A 177 2.61 19.23 22.13
C ALA A 177 2.63 19.97 20.79
N VAL A 178 3.30 19.42 19.77
CA VAL A 178 3.34 20.02 18.43
C VAL A 178 2.00 19.86 17.71
N SER A 179 1.42 18.64 17.75
CA SER A 179 0.12 18.37 17.13
C SER A 179 -0.43 17.03 17.63
N HIS A 180 -1.73 16.95 17.89
CA HIS A 180 -2.42 15.73 18.29
C HIS A 180 -3.86 15.71 17.77
N LEU A 181 -4.51 14.56 17.80
CA LEU A 181 -5.94 14.45 17.50
C LEU A 181 -6.75 15.18 18.57
N LYS A 182 -7.75 15.95 18.15
CA LYS A 182 -8.63 16.67 19.08
C LYS A 182 -9.27 15.70 20.07
N GLY A 183 -9.05 15.96 21.35
CA GLY A 183 -9.57 15.14 22.45
C GLY A 183 -8.70 13.93 22.80
N ALA A 184 -7.57 13.74 22.15
CA ALA A 184 -6.59 12.76 22.59
C ALA A 184 -5.93 13.20 23.90
N ILE A 185 -5.62 12.23 24.76
CA ILE A 185 -4.79 12.42 25.95
C ILE A 185 -3.36 11.95 25.67
N SER A 186 -2.38 12.66 26.21
CA SER A 186 -0.99 12.21 26.13
C SER A 186 -0.76 11.06 27.10
N GLY A 187 -0.20 9.95 26.62
CA GLY A 187 0.19 8.83 27.47
C GLY A 187 1.28 8.04 26.76
N ASN A 188 2.44 7.86 27.40
CA ASN A 188 3.46 6.96 26.88
C ASN A 188 3.21 5.51 27.36
N ALA A 189 3.96 4.55 26.80
CA ALA A 189 3.82 3.13 27.11
C ALA A 189 4.04 2.79 28.60
N ASP A 190 4.67 3.69 29.36
CA ASP A 190 4.98 3.52 30.78
C ASP A 190 3.88 4.09 31.69
N THR A 191 2.90 4.80 31.14
CA THR A 191 1.85 5.53 31.91
C THR A 191 0.41 5.09 31.58
N VAL A 192 0.23 4.08 30.73
CA VAL A 192 -1.11 3.58 30.32
C VAL A 192 -1.33 2.16 30.81
#